data_e27551b10cd07afabdedf37e58a7d694
#
_entry.id   e27551b10cd07afabdedf37e58a7d694
#
_cell.length_a   1.000
_cell.length_b   1.000
_cell.length_c   1.000
_cell.angle_alpha   90.00
_cell.angle_beta   90.00
_cell.angle_gamma   90.00
#
_symmetry.space_group_name_H-M   'P 1'
#
loop_
_entity.id
_entity.type
_entity.pdbx_description
1 polymer ?
#
loop_
_entity_poly.entity_id
_entity_poly.type
_entity_poly.pdbx_seq_one_letter_code
_entity_poly.pdbx_strand_id
1 'polypeptide(L)'
;QVFHDAKWYAQGNATNKDLSLEAFNTNKSLLQIFNAGDKLNAIRADKLGDEFGVKYLIKGSGNEFERIDEIKKSGATFIIPLNFPDAYDVSDPYLAQQVSLSDMKFWNQAPFNLKILAENNVPFVLSTADLKETKSFLSNLRKAVLYGLPKDKALLALTETPAKLVNQFDKVGSISKGKLANFIIVSGDIFEDKSNILENWVQGNRNIIDKINPTDIRGTYDLVFDNHKFELKIEGETSKFEAKAVKDSINFGTKIQFNDPWVNLVIKNQDTTKANFVRLSGTFVKDMMQGKA
;
A
#
# COMPACT_ATOMS: atom_id res chain seq x y z
N GLN A 1 14.78 -34.67 0.22
CA GLN A 1 14.25 -36.01 0.58
C GLN A 1 12.85 -36.20 -0.02
N VAL A 2 11.81 -35.42 0.33
CA VAL A 2 10.41 -35.61 -0.13
C VAL A 2 10.29 -35.71 -1.66
N PHE A 3 11.01 -34.89 -2.41
CA PHE A 3 10.98 -34.94 -3.89
C PHE A 3 11.52 -36.26 -4.42
N HIS A 4 12.58 -36.81 -3.83
CA HIS A 4 13.14 -38.11 -4.19
C HIS A 4 12.16 -39.25 -3.85
N ASP A 5 11.57 -39.19 -2.65
CA ASP A 5 10.60 -40.19 -2.19
C ASP A 5 9.34 -40.17 -3.08
N ALA A 6 8.84 -38.97 -3.43
CA ALA A 6 7.69 -38.83 -4.32
C ALA A 6 7.99 -39.33 -5.75
N LYS A 7 9.19 -39.10 -6.29
CA LYS A 7 9.63 -39.62 -7.58
C LYS A 7 9.74 -41.12 -7.54
N TRP A 8 10.36 -41.70 -6.52
CA TRP A 8 10.48 -43.15 -6.30
C TRP A 8 9.10 -43.83 -6.20
N TYR A 9 8.19 -43.21 -5.41
CA TYR A 9 6.80 -43.67 -5.27
C TYR A 9 6.04 -43.69 -6.61
N ALA A 10 6.16 -42.61 -7.39
CA ALA A 10 5.50 -42.50 -8.70
C ALA A 10 5.98 -43.56 -9.73
N GLN A 11 7.16 -44.13 -9.52
CA GLN A 11 7.69 -45.22 -10.35
C GLN A 11 7.08 -46.60 -10.03
N GLY A 12 6.15 -46.69 -9.08
CA GLY A 12 5.50 -47.92 -8.68
C GLY A 12 6.34 -48.82 -7.77
N ASN A 13 7.40 -48.29 -7.15
CA ASN A 13 8.32 -49.07 -6.32
C ASN A 13 7.76 -49.35 -4.90
N ALA A 14 6.71 -48.65 -4.48
CA ALA A 14 6.11 -48.83 -3.16
C ALA A 14 5.09 -49.98 -3.13
N THR A 15 5.16 -50.82 -2.11
CA THR A 15 4.17 -51.88 -1.85
C THR A 15 2.92 -51.39 -1.17
N ASN A 16 3.02 -50.30 -0.40
CA ASN A 16 1.94 -49.69 0.34
C ASN A 16 1.54 -48.33 -0.24
N LYS A 17 0.25 -48.02 -0.12
CA LYS A 17 -0.29 -46.72 -0.52
C LYS A 17 0.12 -45.63 0.45
N ASP A 18 0.75 -44.56 -0.07
CA ASP A 18 1.09 -43.34 0.67
C ASP A 18 0.30 -42.15 0.12
N LEU A 19 -0.74 -41.75 0.84
CA LEU A 19 -1.62 -40.63 0.42
C LEU A 19 -0.89 -39.30 0.35
N SER A 20 0.14 -39.09 1.15
CA SER A 20 0.91 -37.83 1.17
C SER A 20 1.75 -37.72 -0.10
N LEU A 21 2.42 -38.80 -0.53
CA LEU A 21 3.21 -38.82 -1.77
C LEU A 21 2.31 -38.74 -3.00
N GLU A 22 1.13 -39.39 -2.99
CA GLU A 22 0.13 -39.24 -4.06
C GLU A 22 -0.35 -37.78 -4.17
N ALA A 23 -0.74 -37.17 -3.07
CA ALA A 23 -1.17 -35.76 -3.05
C ALA A 23 -0.03 -34.84 -3.51
N PHE A 24 1.19 -35.07 -3.06
CA PHE A 24 2.37 -34.31 -3.51
C PHE A 24 2.56 -34.39 -5.03
N ASN A 25 2.54 -35.61 -5.60
CA ASN A 25 2.71 -35.83 -7.04
C ASN A 25 1.55 -35.21 -7.85
N THR A 26 0.31 -35.30 -7.36
CA THR A 26 -0.87 -34.74 -8.02
C THR A 26 -0.80 -33.19 -8.04
N ASN A 27 -0.39 -32.57 -6.92
CA ASN A 27 -0.33 -31.12 -6.76
C ASN A 27 0.92 -30.50 -7.41
N LYS A 28 1.89 -31.28 -7.85
CA LYS A 28 3.13 -30.79 -8.47
C LYS A 28 2.88 -29.92 -9.71
N SER A 29 1.76 -30.13 -10.41
CA SER A 29 1.36 -29.32 -11.57
C SER A 29 0.72 -27.97 -11.23
N LEU A 30 0.35 -27.75 -9.97
CA LEU A 30 -0.20 -26.49 -9.52
C LEU A 30 0.89 -25.42 -9.40
N LEU A 31 0.49 -24.15 -9.35
CA LEU A 31 1.41 -23.05 -9.07
C LEU A 31 2.05 -23.24 -7.69
N GLN A 32 3.36 -23.45 -7.68
CA GLN A 32 4.12 -23.67 -6.46
C GLN A 32 4.73 -22.35 -5.99
N ILE A 33 4.42 -21.94 -4.76
CA ILE A 33 4.99 -20.73 -4.14
C ILE A 33 6.00 -21.14 -3.09
N PHE A 34 7.23 -20.65 -3.21
CA PHE A 34 8.29 -20.86 -2.25
C PHE A 34 8.58 -19.57 -1.47
N ASN A 35 8.43 -19.61 -0.15
CA ASN A 35 8.80 -18.47 0.72
C ASN A 35 10.29 -18.58 1.07
N ALA A 36 11.11 -17.78 0.40
CA ALA A 36 12.57 -17.86 0.52
C ALA A 36 13.11 -17.14 1.77
N GLY A 37 12.48 -16.03 2.17
CA GLY A 37 12.93 -15.22 3.30
C GLY A 37 14.22 -14.40 3.06
N ASP A 38 15.09 -14.82 2.15
CA ASP A 38 16.28 -14.09 1.73
C ASP A 38 16.75 -14.49 0.31
N LYS A 39 17.65 -13.68 -0.28
CA LYS A 39 18.22 -13.87 -1.62
C LYS A 39 18.94 -15.21 -1.83
N LEU A 40 19.63 -15.74 -0.81
CA LEU A 40 20.37 -17.01 -0.94
C LEU A 40 19.41 -18.20 -0.95
N ASN A 41 18.37 -18.17 -0.14
CA ASN A 41 17.34 -19.19 -0.16
C ASN A 41 16.49 -19.11 -1.44
N ALA A 42 16.31 -17.92 -2.01
CA ALA A 42 15.68 -17.77 -3.32
C ALA A 42 16.47 -18.51 -4.41
N ILE A 43 17.80 -18.33 -4.45
CA ILE A 43 18.68 -19.03 -5.40
C ILE A 43 18.71 -20.54 -5.13
N ARG A 44 18.64 -20.97 -3.87
CA ARG A 44 18.57 -22.40 -3.51
C ARG A 44 17.24 -23.04 -3.93
N ALA A 45 16.14 -22.30 -3.76
CA ALA A 45 14.81 -22.74 -4.17
C ALA A 45 14.75 -22.97 -5.68
N ASP A 46 15.32 -22.06 -6.46
CA ASP A 46 15.42 -22.17 -7.90
C ASP A 46 16.22 -23.44 -8.31
N LYS A 47 17.41 -23.63 -7.78
CA LYS A 47 18.23 -24.83 -8.02
C LYS A 47 17.50 -26.12 -7.67
N LEU A 48 16.77 -26.13 -6.55
CA LEU A 48 15.95 -27.27 -6.17
C LEU A 48 14.81 -27.49 -7.17
N GLY A 49 14.17 -26.42 -7.61
CA GLY A 49 13.13 -26.46 -8.63
C GLY A 49 13.64 -27.07 -9.93
N ASP A 50 14.80 -26.64 -10.40
CA ASP A 50 15.44 -27.14 -11.61
C ASP A 50 15.75 -28.66 -11.53
N GLU A 51 16.26 -29.11 -10.38
CA GLU A 51 16.56 -30.54 -10.15
C GLU A 51 15.32 -31.44 -10.29
N PHE A 52 14.15 -30.94 -9.83
CA PHE A 52 12.91 -31.72 -9.81
C PHE A 52 11.87 -31.30 -10.85
N GLY A 53 12.24 -30.39 -11.76
CA GLY A 53 11.35 -29.88 -12.81
C GLY A 53 10.14 -29.08 -12.25
N VAL A 54 10.33 -28.36 -11.16
CA VAL A 54 9.32 -27.48 -10.54
C VAL A 54 9.73 -26.04 -10.73
N LYS A 55 8.86 -25.24 -11.35
CA LYS A 55 9.05 -23.80 -11.43
C LYS A 55 8.37 -23.13 -10.26
N TYR A 56 9.16 -22.56 -9.36
CA TYR A 56 8.65 -21.83 -8.23
C TYR A 56 8.34 -20.38 -8.58
N LEU A 57 7.21 -19.88 -8.07
CA LEU A 57 7.00 -18.46 -7.82
C LEU A 57 7.64 -18.14 -6.45
N ILE A 58 8.71 -17.37 -6.44
CA ILE A 58 9.53 -17.20 -5.24
C ILE A 58 9.11 -15.94 -4.49
N LYS A 59 8.61 -16.09 -3.25
CA LYS A 59 8.44 -14.95 -2.38
C LYS A 59 9.80 -14.54 -1.83
N GLY A 60 10.28 -13.39 -2.28
CA GLY A 60 11.51 -12.77 -1.82
C GLY A 60 11.33 -11.93 -0.54
N SER A 61 12.34 -11.17 -0.19
CA SER A 61 12.38 -10.35 1.02
C SER A 61 12.79 -8.89 0.79
N GLY A 62 12.99 -8.47 -0.48
CA GLY A 62 13.42 -7.12 -0.83
C GLY A 62 14.93 -6.91 -0.87
N ASN A 63 15.72 -7.99 -0.80
CA ASN A 63 17.19 -7.95 -0.88
C ASN A 63 17.77 -8.65 -2.12
N GLU A 64 16.96 -8.90 -3.13
CA GLU A 64 17.31 -9.60 -4.37
C GLU A 64 18.38 -8.82 -5.16
N PHE A 65 18.38 -7.50 -5.06
CA PHE A 65 19.35 -6.61 -5.72
C PHE A 65 20.81 -6.94 -5.38
N GLU A 66 21.08 -7.50 -4.21
CA GLU A 66 22.44 -7.82 -3.80
C GLU A 66 23.06 -9.02 -4.56
N ARG A 67 22.22 -9.82 -5.23
CA ARG A 67 22.60 -10.98 -6.06
C ARG A 67 21.87 -10.98 -7.39
N ILE A 68 21.76 -9.80 -8.00
CA ILE A 68 20.93 -9.61 -9.19
C ILE A 68 21.31 -10.52 -10.37
N ASP A 69 22.59 -10.81 -10.53
CA ASP A 69 23.06 -11.66 -11.64
C ASP A 69 22.59 -13.11 -11.47
N GLU A 70 22.64 -13.64 -10.24
CA GLU A 70 22.16 -14.99 -9.94
C GLU A 70 20.62 -15.04 -9.95
N ILE A 71 19.96 -14.03 -9.44
CA ILE A 71 18.50 -13.86 -9.47
C ILE A 71 17.99 -13.81 -10.93
N LYS A 72 18.66 -13.05 -11.78
CA LYS A 72 18.32 -13.00 -13.22
C LYS A 72 18.52 -14.35 -13.92
N LYS A 73 19.59 -15.08 -13.58
CA LYS A 73 19.89 -16.41 -14.18
C LYS A 73 18.86 -17.47 -13.82
N SER A 74 18.19 -17.33 -12.67
CA SER A 74 17.13 -18.27 -12.27
C SER A 74 15.95 -18.28 -13.22
N GLY A 75 15.66 -17.15 -13.87
CA GLY A 75 14.45 -17.00 -14.68
C GLY A 75 13.14 -17.11 -13.89
N ALA A 76 13.21 -17.15 -12.56
CA ALA A 76 12.05 -17.23 -11.69
C ALA A 76 11.27 -15.90 -11.66
N THR A 77 9.98 -16.00 -11.39
CA THR A 77 9.15 -14.84 -11.07
C THR A 77 9.12 -14.63 -9.55
N PHE A 78 9.22 -13.38 -9.13
CA PHE A 78 9.29 -13.04 -7.72
C PHE A 78 8.01 -12.38 -7.21
N ILE A 79 7.60 -12.74 -5.98
CA ILE A 79 6.64 -11.97 -5.17
C ILE A 79 7.46 -11.08 -4.24
N ILE A 80 7.45 -9.78 -4.46
CA ILE A 80 8.23 -8.85 -3.65
C ILE A 80 7.31 -8.12 -2.67
N PRO A 81 7.53 -8.28 -1.36
CA PRO A 81 6.85 -7.47 -0.37
C PRO A 81 7.36 -6.02 -0.44
N LEU A 82 6.43 -5.06 -0.37
CA LEU A 82 6.78 -3.64 -0.30
C LEU A 82 7.13 -3.22 1.14
N ASN A 83 7.95 -4.02 1.79
CA ASN A 83 8.41 -3.79 3.16
C ASN A 83 9.84 -3.26 3.13
N PHE A 84 9.99 -1.96 3.41
CA PHE A 84 11.31 -1.34 3.52
C PHE A 84 11.76 -1.28 4.98
N PRO A 85 13.07 -1.43 5.25
CA PRO A 85 13.59 -1.29 6.61
C PRO A 85 13.32 0.12 7.15
N ASP A 86 12.98 0.19 8.43
CA ASP A 86 12.85 1.45 9.15
C ASP A 86 14.22 2.13 9.28
N ALA A 87 14.22 3.44 9.46
CA ALA A 87 15.44 4.17 9.79
C ALA A 87 15.98 3.71 11.16
N TYR A 88 17.29 3.56 11.26
CA TYR A 88 17.93 3.28 12.54
C TYR A 88 17.89 4.50 13.45
N ASP A 89 17.70 4.27 14.75
CA ASP A 89 17.86 5.32 15.74
C ASP A 89 19.37 5.61 15.93
N VAL A 90 19.78 6.78 15.50
CA VAL A 90 21.15 7.29 15.60
C VAL A 90 21.22 8.59 16.41
N SER A 91 20.18 8.87 17.20
CA SER A 91 20.11 10.07 18.04
C SER A 91 21.12 10.02 19.18
N ASP A 92 21.49 8.82 19.64
CA ASP A 92 22.54 8.58 20.63
C ASP A 92 23.79 8.02 19.93
N PRO A 93 25.01 8.58 20.19
CA PRO A 93 26.25 8.07 19.62
C PRO A 93 26.53 6.59 19.90
N TYR A 94 26.09 6.06 21.05
CA TYR A 94 26.24 4.64 21.38
C TYR A 94 25.33 3.77 20.53
N LEU A 95 24.09 4.19 20.26
CA LEU A 95 23.18 3.47 19.36
C LEU A 95 23.72 3.51 17.92
N ALA A 96 24.22 4.67 17.49
CA ALA A 96 24.82 4.81 16.16
C ALA A 96 26.00 3.85 15.92
N GLN A 97 26.83 3.59 16.93
CA GLN A 97 27.95 2.65 16.84
C GLN A 97 27.50 1.18 16.70
N GLN A 98 26.28 0.84 17.11
CA GLN A 98 25.75 -0.52 17.00
C GLN A 98 25.24 -0.86 15.59
N VAL A 99 25.01 0.15 14.74
CA VAL A 99 24.53 -0.06 13.36
C VAL A 99 25.70 -0.45 12.48
N SER A 100 25.66 -1.67 11.93
CA SER A 100 26.72 -2.14 11.04
C SER A 100 26.68 -1.40 9.70
N LEU A 101 27.85 -1.33 9.02
CA LEU A 101 27.92 -0.79 7.67
C LEU A 101 27.04 -1.56 6.68
N SER A 102 26.89 -2.88 6.86
CA SER A 102 26.02 -3.70 6.01
C SER A 102 24.55 -3.33 6.20
N ASP A 103 24.12 -3.09 7.43
CA ASP A 103 22.74 -2.70 7.72
C ASP A 103 22.42 -1.31 7.16
N MET A 104 23.34 -0.36 7.31
CA MET A 104 23.19 0.97 6.71
C MET A 104 23.10 0.91 5.18
N LYS A 105 23.96 0.10 4.55
CA LYS A 105 23.93 -0.12 3.10
C LYS A 105 22.60 -0.74 2.66
N PHE A 106 22.14 -1.77 3.36
CA PHE A 106 20.87 -2.40 3.06
C PHE A 106 19.71 -1.41 3.19
N TRP A 107 19.64 -0.68 4.30
CA TRP A 107 18.60 0.35 4.50
C TRP A 107 18.58 1.39 3.38
N ASN A 108 19.75 1.86 2.98
CA ASN A 108 19.88 2.86 1.91
C ASN A 108 19.50 2.30 0.52
N GLN A 109 19.80 1.03 0.25
CA GLN A 109 19.65 0.42 -1.06
C GLN A 109 18.33 -0.33 -1.26
N ALA A 110 17.69 -0.79 -0.19
CA ALA A 110 16.45 -1.57 -0.27
C ALA A 110 15.34 -0.92 -1.13
N PRO A 111 15.11 0.41 -1.11
CA PRO A 111 14.11 1.03 -1.96
C PRO A 111 14.41 0.93 -3.47
N PHE A 112 15.67 0.68 -3.88
CA PHE A 112 16.06 0.50 -5.28
C PHE A 112 15.84 -0.93 -5.79
N ASN A 113 15.51 -1.89 -4.93
CA ASN A 113 15.38 -3.30 -5.31
C ASN A 113 14.49 -3.49 -6.55
N LEU A 114 13.30 -2.91 -6.55
CA LEU A 114 12.34 -3.06 -7.66
C LEU A 114 12.84 -2.41 -8.96
N LYS A 115 13.53 -1.27 -8.87
CA LYS A 115 14.20 -0.65 -10.02
C LYS A 115 15.21 -1.63 -10.63
N ILE A 116 16.10 -2.19 -9.80
CA ILE A 116 17.16 -3.11 -10.24
C ILE A 116 16.57 -4.37 -10.87
N LEU A 117 15.51 -4.94 -10.29
CA LEU A 117 14.78 -6.07 -10.88
C LEU A 117 14.20 -5.70 -12.26
N ALA A 118 13.55 -4.53 -12.37
CA ALA A 118 12.96 -4.07 -13.63
C ALA A 118 14.02 -3.84 -14.72
N GLU A 119 15.14 -3.19 -14.40
CA GLU A 119 16.25 -2.93 -15.31
C GLU A 119 16.92 -4.23 -15.81
N ASN A 120 16.89 -5.27 -14.99
CA ASN A 120 17.43 -6.60 -15.35
C ASN A 120 16.38 -7.54 -15.97
N ASN A 121 15.16 -7.05 -16.23
CA ASN A 121 14.05 -7.82 -16.78
C ASN A 121 13.69 -9.05 -15.94
N VAL A 122 13.91 -9.02 -14.63
CA VAL A 122 13.43 -10.03 -13.68
C VAL A 122 11.94 -9.82 -13.47
N PRO A 123 11.08 -10.79 -13.78
CA PRO A 123 9.64 -10.63 -13.59
C PRO A 123 9.28 -10.65 -12.10
N PHE A 124 8.42 -9.74 -11.67
CA PHE A 124 7.96 -9.66 -10.30
C PHE A 124 6.50 -9.21 -10.20
N VAL A 125 5.89 -9.55 -9.08
CA VAL A 125 4.60 -9.04 -8.60
C VAL A 125 4.77 -8.48 -7.20
N LEU A 126 3.87 -7.58 -6.80
CA LEU A 126 3.93 -6.90 -5.51
C LEU A 126 2.98 -7.53 -4.51
N SER A 127 3.35 -7.50 -3.23
CA SER A 127 2.56 -8.07 -2.16
C SER A 127 2.56 -7.19 -0.93
N THR A 128 1.46 -7.28 -0.16
CA THR A 128 1.33 -6.70 1.19
C THR A 128 1.94 -7.59 2.27
N ALA A 129 2.50 -8.75 1.90
CA ALA A 129 3.17 -9.63 2.85
C ALA A 129 4.29 -8.87 3.58
N ASP A 130 4.51 -9.26 4.83
CA ASP A 130 5.54 -8.69 5.72
C ASP A 130 5.39 -7.19 6.04
N LEU A 131 4.31 -6.53 5.57
CA LEU A 131 3.99 -5.18 5.99
C LEU A 131 3.46 -5.16 7.42
N LYS A 132 3.98 -4.27 8.26
CA LYS A 132 3.44 -4.03 9.61
C LYS A 132 1.99 -3.54 9.53
N GLU A 133 1.70 -2.68 8.55
CA GLU A 133 0.37 -2.14 8.29
C GLU A 133 0.10 -2.12 6.78
N THR A 134 -0.99 -2.76 6.36
CA THR A 134 -1.37 -2.83 4.93
C THR A 134 -1.64 -1.45 4.31
N LYS A 135 -2.03 -0.46 5.12
CA LYS A 135 -2.23 0.93 4.64
C LYS A 135 -0.95 1.59 4.12
N SER A 136 0.24 1.11 4.52
CA SER A 136 1.52 1.63 4.03
C SER A 136 1.89 1.14 2.62
N PHE A 137 1.10 0.22 2.05
CA PHE A 137 1.40 -0.34 0.73
C PHE A 137 1.53 0.72 -0.37
N LEU A 138 0.56 1.64 -0.45
CA LEU A 138 0.57 2.67 -1.49
C LEU A 138 1.72 3.67 -1.30
N SER A 139 2.00 4.09 -0.06
CA SER A 139 3.13 4.99 0.23
C SER A 139 4.48 4.32 -0.08
N ASN A 140 4.62 3.03 0.21
CA ASN A 140 5.82 2.27 -0.12
C ASN A 140 5.96 2.06 -1.64
N LEU A 141 4.85 1.86 -2.35
CA LEU A 141 4.86 1.82 -3.81
C LEU A 141 5.33 3.15 -4.43
N ARG A 142 4.82 4.27 -3.93
CA ARG A 142 5.26 5.61 -4.32
C ARG A 142 6.74 5.82 -4.05
N LYS A 143 7.20 5.38 -2.88
CA LYS A 143 8.63 5.38 -2.53
C LYS A 143 9.45 4.58 -3.55
N ALA A 144 9.04 3.37 -3.92
CA ALA A 144 9.75 2.58 -4.93
C ALA A 144 9.83 3.29 -6.29
N VAL A 145 8.74 3.94 -6.73
CA VAL A 145 8.72 4.74 -7.96
C VAL A 145 9.63 5.97 -7.85
N LEU A 146 9.62 6.67 -6.73
CA LEU A 146 10.54 7.78 -6.44
C LEU A 146 12.01 7.33 -6.52
N TYR A 147 12.32 6.10 -6.10
CA TYR A 147 13.65 5.50 -6.19
C TYR A 147 13.95 4.84 -7.55
N GLY A 148 13.10 5.08 -8.55
CA GLY A 148 13.35 4.81 -9.95
C GLY A 148 12.69 3.55 -10.52
N LEU A 149 11.74 2.93 -9.83
CA LEU A 149 10.88 1.92 -10.45
C LEU A 149 10.04 2.57 -11.55
N PRO A 150 10.11 2.12 -12.82
CA PRO A 150 9.27 2.66 -13.89
C PRO A 150 7.77 2.46 -13.59
N LYS A 151 6.96 3.50 -13.78
CA LYS A 151 5.51 3.49 -13.49
C LYS A 151 4.76 2.39 -14.23
N ASP A 152 5.11 2.15 -15.50
CA ASP A 152 4.54 1.07 -16.30
C ASP A 152 4.85 -0.31 -15.71
N LYS A 153 6.08 -0.56 -15.24
CA LYS A 153 6.47 -1.79 -14.57
C LYS A 153 5.73 -1.97 -13.24
N ALA A 154 5.57 -0.90 -12.48
CA ALA A 154 4.77 -0.91 -11.25
C ALA A 154 3.31 -1.29 -11.53
N LEU A 155 2.67 -0.70 -12.54
CA LEU A 155 1.31 -1.05 -12.94
C LEU A 155 1.19 -2.51 -13.40
N LEU A 156 2.12 -2.98 -14.24
CA LEU A 156 2.14 -4.37 -14.68
C LEU A 156 2.25 -5.35 -13.49
N ALA A 157 3.11 -5.05 -12.53
CA ALA A 157 3.31 -5.86 -11.33
C ALA A 157 2.10 -5.91 -10.40
N LEU A 158 1.17 -4.94 -10.50
CA LEU A 158 -0.08 -4.87 -9.74
C LEU A 158 -1.28 -5.47 -10.48
N THR A 159 -1.21 -5.62 -11.80
CA THR A 159 -2.40 -5.89 -12.62
C THR A 159 -2.20 -7.11 -13.54
N GLU A 160 -1.52 -6.93 -14.64
CA GLU A 160 -1.38 -7.94 -15.69
C GLU A 160 -0.54 -9.13 -15.25
N THR A 161 0.62 -8.87 -14.63
CA THR A 161 1.54 -9.94 -14.23
C THR A 161 0.90 -10.90 -13.22
N PRO A 162 0.29 -10.45 -12.11
CA PRO A 162 -0.39 -11.38 -11.19
C PRO A 162 -1.58 -12.10 -11.84
N ALA A 163 -2.34 -11.42 -12.72
CA ALA A 163 -3.45 -12.06 -13.43
C ALA A 163 -2.99 -13.21 -14.36
N LYS A 164 -1.85 -13.02 -15.01
CA LYS A 164 -1.21 -14.07 -15.84
C LYS A 164 -0.72 -15.25 -14.99
N LEU A 165 -0.09 -14.97 -13.84
CA LEU A 165 0.43 -16.01 -12.95
C LEU A 165 -0.66 -16.95 -12.42
N VAL A 166 -1.86 -16.42 -12.16
CA VAL A 166 -3.00 -17.23 -11.70
C VAL A 166 -3.94 -17.66 -12.84
N ASN A 167 -3.50 -17.53 -14.10
CA ASN A 167 -4.27 -17.90 -15.31
C ASN A 167 -5.66 -17.25 -15.38
N GLN A 168 -5.77 -15.96 -14.97
CA GLN A 168 -7.03 -15.22 -15.03
C GLN A 168 -6.93 -13.94 -15.88
N PHE A 169 -5.91 -13.82 -16.72
CA PHE A 169 -5.70 -12.61 -17.51
C PHE A 169 -6.80 -12.39 -18.57
N ASP A 170 -7.49 -13.41 -18.97
CA ASP A 170 -8.68 -13.35 -19.83
C ASP A 170 -9.84 -12.60 -19.16
N LYS A 171 -9.90 -12.58 -17.82
CA LYS A 171 -11.00 -11.99 -17.03
C LYS A 171 -10.63 -10.67 -16.35
N VAL A 172 -9.38 -10.53 -15.89
CA VAL A 172 -8.91 -9.40 -15.07
C VAL A 172 -7.51 -8.95 -15.49
N GLY A 173 -6.96 -7.92 -14.83
CA GLY A 173 -5.59 -7.45 -15.02
C GLY A 173 -5.40 -6.42 -16.13
N SER A 174 -6.46 -6.05 -16.85
CA SER A 174 -6.47 -4.90 -17.77
C SER A 174 -7.90 -4.41 -18.01
N ILE A 175 -8.04 -3.15 -18.42
CA ILE A 175 -9.31 -2.58 -18.82
C ILE A 175 -9.47 -2.83 -20.32
N SER A 176 -10.24 -3.88 -20.67
CA SER A 176 -10.48 -4.29 -22.05
C SER A 176 -11.90 -4.84 -22.20
N LYS A 177 -12.46 -4.73 -23.42
CA LYS A 177 -13.79 -5.29 -23.72
C LYS A 177 -13.84 -6.79 -23.44
N GLY A 178 -14.87 -7.20 -22.69
CA GLY A 178 -15.09 -8.60 -22.32
C GLY A 178 -14.48 -9.01 -20.97
N LYS A 179 -13.66 -8.16 -20.35
CA LYS A 179 -13.15 -8.40 -18.99
C LYS A 179 -14.07 -7.87 -17.91
N LEU A 180 -13.90 -8.36 -16.70
CA LEU A 180 -14.63 -7.87 -15.53
C LEU A 180 -14.28 -6.40 -15.26
N ALA A 181 -15.28 -5.61 -14.92
CA ALA A 181 -15.11 -4.21 -14.57
C ALA A 181 -14.50 -4.07 -13.15
N ASN A 182 -13.21 -4.38 -13.05
CA ASN A 182 -12.40 -4.25 -11.83
C ASN A 182 -11.37 -3.15 -12.07
N PHE A 183 -11.59 -1.97 -11.50
CA PHE A 183 -10.70 -0.83 -11.64
C PHE A 183 -10.88 0.16 -10.50
N ILE A 184 -9.93 1.05 -10.34
CA ILE A 184 -9.99 2.19 -9.42
C ILE A 184 -10.05 3.50 -10.20
N ILE A 185 -10.73 4.50 -9.64
CA ILE A 185 -10.69 5.89 -10.11
C ILE A 185 -9.88 6.67 -9.10
N VAL A 186 -8.93 7.44 -9.60
CA VAL A 186 -8.00 8.24 -8.80
C VAL A 186 -8.08 9.71 -9.19
N SER A 187 -7.75 10.62 -8.27
CA SER A 187 -7.81 12.07 -8.51
C SER A 187 -6.67 12.59 -9.38
N GLY A 188 -5.66 11.78 -9.65
CA GLY A 188 -4.50 12.11 -10.46
C GLY A 188 -3.64 10.89 -10.73
N ASP A 189 -2.32 11.07 -10.89
CA ASP A 189 -1.39 9.94 -10.99
C ASP A 189 -1.29 9.22 -9.65
N ILE A 190 -1.61 7.92 -9.61
CA ILE A 190 -1.61 7.12 -8.37
C ILE A 190 -0.24 7.09 -7.67
N PHE A 191 0.83 7.34 -8.43
CA PHE A 191 2.20 7.37 -7.91
C PHE A 191 2.59 8.71 -7.28
N GLU A 192 1.72 9.72 -7.31
CA GLU A 192 1.94 11.00 -6.66
C GLU A 192 1.28 11.04 -5.28
N ASP A 193 1.96 11.62 -4.29
CA ASP A 193 1.47 11.67 -2.90
C ASP A 193 0.14 12.40 -2.74
N LYS A 194 -0.13 13.37 -3.60
CA LYS A 194 -1.39 14.14 -3.59
C LYS A 194 -2.57 13.40 -4.23
N SER A 195 -2.33 12.26 -4.87
CA SER A 195 -3.39 11.50 -5.54
C SER A 195 -4.12 10.59 -4.55
N ASN A 196 -5.44 10.66 -4.55
CA ASN A 196 -6.33 9.86 -3.72
C ASN A 196 -7.12 8.87 -4.57
N ILE A 197 -7.41 7.70 -4.01
CA ILE A 197 -8.35 6.75 -4.61
C ILE A 197 -9.76 7.27 -4.29
N LEU A 198 -10.54 7.55 -5.34
CA LEU A 198 -11.90 8.08 -5.23
C LEU A 198 -12.93 6.94 -5.24
N GLU A 199 -12.75 5.98 -6.13
CA GLU A 199 -13.68 4.87 -6.28
C GLU A 199 -12.94 3.56 -6.51
N ASN A 200 -13.54 2.46 -6.03
CA ASN A 200 -13.13 1.10 -6.34
C ASN A 200 -14.32 0.35 -6.97
N TRP A 201 -14.15 -0.10 -8.19
CA TRP A 201 -15.13 -0.88 -8.91
C TRP A 201 -14.76 -2.36 -8.91
N VAL A 202 -15.67 -3.20 -8.45
CA VAL A 202 -15.51 -4.65 -8.39
C VAL A 202 -16.66 -5.33 -9.11
N GLN A 203 -16.35 -6.00 -10.20
CA GLN A 203 -17.34 -6.67 -11.07
C GLN A 203 -18.49 -5.75 -11.47
N GLY A 204 -18.18 -4.49 -11.76
CA GLY A 204 -19.18 -3.47 -12.13
C GLY A 204 -19.90 -2.81 -10.95
N ASN A 205 -19.69 -3.28 -9.72
CA ASN A 205 -20.25 -2.64 -8.54
C ASN A 205 -19.36 -1.49 -8.08
N ARG A 206 -19.95 -0.31 -7.95
CA ARG A 206 -19.27 0.92 -7.55
C ARG A 206 -19.17 1.04 -6.04
N ASN A 207 -17.96 1.19 -5.53
CA ASN A 207 -17.70 1.53 -4.13
C ASN A 207 -17.04 2.90 -4.06
N ILE A 208 -17.70 3.87 -3.47
CA ILE A 208 -17.18 5.24 -3.28
C ILE A 208 -16.30 5.23 -2.05
N ILE A 209 -15.03 5.65 -2.21
CA ILE A 209 -14.03 5.77 -1.13
C ILE A 209 -13.93 7.23 -0.73
N ASP A 210 -13.84 8.14 -1.71
CA ASP A 210 -13.81 9.58 -1.51
C ASP A 210 -14.68 10.26 -2.59
N LYS A 211 -15.11 11.49 -2.35
CA LYS A 211 -15.98 12.20 -3.30
C LYS A 211 -15.16 12.75 -4.46
N ILE A 212 -15.62 12.53 -5.69
CA ILE A 212 -15.02 13.12 -6.91
C ILE A 212 -15.07 14.65 -6.84
N ASN A 213 -16.19 15.19 -6.34
CA ASN A 213 -16.38 16.60 -6.10
C ASN A 213 -16.69 16.79 -4.61
N PRO A 214 -15.68 16.94 -3.76
CA PRO A 214 -15.91 17.22 -2.35
C PRO A 214 -16.61 18.58 -2.22
N THR A 215 -17.55 18.68 -1.30
CA THR A 215 -18.21 19.94 -0.98
C THR A 215 -17.17 20.91 -0.45
N ASP A 216 -16.98 22.04 -1.14
CA ASP A 216 -16.05 23.08 -0.70
C ASP A 216 -16.78 24.02 0.27
N ILE A 217 -16.29 24.03 1.52
CA ILE A 217 -16.85 24.89 2.58
C ILE A 217 -15.90 26.03 2.90
N ARG A 218 -14.87 26.29 2.09
CA ARG A 218 -13.95 27.41 2.30
C ARG A 218 -14.68 28.74 2.08
N GLY A 219 -14.39 29.66 2.95
CA GLY A 219 -15.03 30.99 2.89
C GLY A 219 -15.00 31.69 4.24
N THR A 220 -15.64 32.84 4.26
CA THR A 220 -15.83 33.60 5.49
C THR A 220 -17.31 33.62 5.83
N TYR A 221 -17.63 33.24 7.06
CA TYR A 221 -19.00 33.05 7.54
C TYR A 221 -19.24 33.90 8.80
N ASP A 222 -20.43 34.45 8.93
CA ASP A 222 -20.93 35.01 10.20
C ASP A 222 -21.44 33.86 11.07
N LEU A 223 -20.70 33.49 12.10
CA LEU A 223 -21.09 32.48 13.08
C LEU A 223 -21.79 33.12 14.27
N VAL A 224 -23.08 32.82 14.48
CA VAL A 224 -23.88 33.35 15.58
C VAL A 224 -24.40 32.23 16.46
N PHE A 225 -24.12 32.28 17.75
CA PHE A 225 -24.69 31.36 18.76
C PHE A 225 -24.73 32.08 20.11
N ASP A 226 -25.75 31.83 20.94
CA ASP A 226 -25.95 32.37 22.28
C ASP A 226 -25.66 33.90 22.39
N ASN A 227 -26.16 34.71 21.46
CA ASN A 227 -25.90 36.15 21.34
C ASN A 227 -24.43 36.54 21.12
N HIS A 228 -23.55 35.59 20.81
CA HIS A 228 -22.19 35.86 20.38
C HIS A 228 -22.09 35.81 18.87
N LYS A 229 -21.42 36.79 18.26
CA LYS A 229 -21.13 36.85 16.84
C LYS A 229 -19.61 36.71 16.64
N PHE A 230 -19.21 35.80 15.78
CA PHE A 230 -17.82 35.58 15.35
C PHE A 230 -17.75 35.65 13.83
N GLU A 231 -16.63 36.12 13.31
CA GLU A 231 -16.24 35.89 11.95
C GLU A 231 -15.50 34.55 11.90
N LEU A 232 -16.02 33.58 11.16
CA LEU A 232 -15.43 32.25 10.98
C LEU A 232 -14.83 32.17 9.57
N LYS A 233 -13.50 32.11 9.48
CA LYS A 233 -12.79 31.89 8.23
C LYS A 233 -12.38 30.45 8.11
N ILE A 234 -12.80 29.78 7.01
CA ILE A 234 -12.41 28.41 6.68
C ILE A 234 -11.49 28.43 5.48
N GLU A 235 -10.32 27.83 5.64
CA GLU A 235 -9.22 27.77 4.67
C GLU A 235 -8.74 26.32 4.55
N GLY A 236 -7.62 26.09 3.84
CA GLY A 236 -7.00 24.77 3.69
C GLY A 236 -7.39 24.06 2.41
N GLU A 237 -7.19 22.74 2.40
CA GLU A 237 -7.58 21.89 1.27
C GLU A 237 -8.94 21.23 1.54
N THR A 238 -9.66 20.86 0.48
CA THR A 238 -10.97 20.18 0.61
C THR A 238 -10.91 18.83 1.33
N SER A 239 -9.72 18.25 1.42
CA SER A 239 -9.42 17.05 2.22
C SER A 239 -9.15 17.34 3.68
N LYS A 240 -8.75 18.58 4.02
CA LYS A 240 -8.39 18.99 5.38
C LYS A 240 -8.63 20.50 5.55
N PHE A 241 -9.80 20.84 6.05
CA PHE A 241 -10.15 22.22 6.35
C PHE A 241 -9.48 22.68 7.64
N GLU A 242 -9.12 23.96 7.65
CA GLU A 242 -8.65 24.70 8.82
C GLU A 242 -9.60 25.87 9.07
N ALA A 243 -9.89 26.16 10.33
CA ALA A 243 -10.79 27.23 10.69
C ALA A 243 -10.16 28.21 11.68
N LYS A 244 -10.51 29.48 11.52
CA LYS A 244 -10.16 30.56 12.44
C LYS A 244 -11.43 31.32 12.81
N ALA A 245 -11.72 31.43 14.08
CA ALA A 245 -12.81 32.27 14.58
C ALA A 245 -12.23 33.57 15.17
N VAL A 246 -12.79 34.70 14.77
CA VAL A 246 -12.38 36.04 15.23
C VAL A 246 -13.57 36.75 15.84
N LYS A 247 -13.38 37.35 16.99
CA LYS A 247 -14.36 38.23 17.62
C LYS A 247 -13.62 39.45 18.23
N ASP A 248 -14.09 40.65 17.94
CA ASP A 248 -13.50 41.88 18.44
C ASP A 248 -11.97 41.99 18.22
N SER A 249 -11.53 41.57 17.02
CA SER A 249 -10.11 41.46 16.60
C SER A 249 -9.28 40.42 17.37
N ILE A 250 -9.89 39.58 18.19
CA ILE A 250 -9.23 38.51 18.95
C ILE A 250 -9.41 37.18 18.19
N ASN A 251 -8.30 36.47 17.98
CA ASN A 251 -8.32 35.15 17.39
C ASN A 251 -8.58 34.05 18.43
N PHE A 252 -9.51 33.17 18.16
CA PHE A 252 -9.85 32.03 19.02
C PHE A 252 -9.29 30.74 18.40
N GLY A 253 -8.65 29.91 19.22
CA GLY A 253 -8.19 28.60 18.79
C GLY A 253 -9.36 27.74 18.30
N THR A 254 -9.39 27.41 17.02
CA THR A 254 -10.54 26.77 16.37
C THR A 254 -10.12 25.46 15.74
N LYS A 255 -10.95 24.42 15.88
CA LYS A 255 -10.80 23.15 15.14
C LYS A 255 -12.09 22.88 14.40
N ILE A 256 -11.98 22.47 13.14
CA ILE A 256 -13.10 22.08 12.29
C ILE A 256 -12.94 20.64 11.83
N GLN A 257 -14.07 19.93 11.80
CA GLN A 257 -14.19 18.62 11.18
C GLN A 257 -15.43 18.61 10.29
N PHE A 258 -15.23 18.33 9.02
CA PHE A 258 -16.32 18.27 8.03
C PHE A 258 -16.45 16.86 7.48
N ASN A 259 -17.64 16.28 7.63
CA ASN A 259 -18.04 14.99 7.06
C ASN A 259 -19.38 15.21 6.35
N ASP A 260 -19.35 15.70 5.13
CA ASP A 260 -20.48 16.14 4.35
C ASP A 260 -21.75 15.31 4.57
N PRO A 261 -22.87 15.90 5.00
CA PRO A 261 -23.07 17.35 5.19
C PRO A 261 -22.73 17.86 6.61
N TRP A 262 -22.14 17.07 7.49
CA TRP A 262 -21.96 17.37 8.91
C TRP A 262 -20.70 18.20 9.18
N VAL A 263 -20.88 19.30 9.91
CA VAL A 263 -19.82 20.17 10.40
C VAL A 263 -19.76 20.10 11.91
N ASN A 264 -18.56 19.81 12.44
CA ASN A 264 -18.27 19.95 13.86
C ASN A 264 -17.19 21.02 14.06
N LEU A 265 -17.47 22.00 14.90
CA LEU A 265 -16.58 23.12 15.19
C LEU A 265 -16.31 23.18 16.69
N VAL A 266 -15.06 23.33 17.07
CA VAL A 266 -14.66 23.54 18.46
C VAL A 266 -13.91 24.85 18.55
N ILE A 267 -14.43 25.80 19.31
CA ILE A 267 -13.83 27.12 19.58
C ILE A 267 -13.34 27.12 21.01
N LYS A 268 -12.05 27.39 21.22
CA LYS A 268 -11.43 27.48 22.54
C LYS A 268 -11.43 28.95 23.01
N ASN A 269 -11.86 29.18 24.23
CA ASN A 269 -11.67 30.48 24.85
C ASN A 269 -10.19 30.72 25.18
N GLN A 270 -9.70 31.95 25.06
CA GLN A 270 -8.32 32.31 25.40
C GLN A 270 -8.07 32.42 26.92
N ASP A 271 -9.13 32.46 27.75
CA ASP A 271 -8.98 32.52 29.20
C ASP A 271 -8.44 31.16 29.70
N THR A 272 -7.16 31.15 30.06
CA THR A 272 -6.43 29.96 30.53
C THR A 272 -6.85 29.49 31.92
N THR A 273 -7.62 30.29 32.65
CA THR A 273 -8.07 29.97 34.03
C THR A 273 -9.30 29.07 34.07
N LYS A 274 -10.06 28.97 32.95
CA LYS A 274 -11.19 28.06 32.79
C LYS A 274 -11.11 27.42 31.39
N ALA A 275 -11.04 26.09 31.33
CA ALA A 275 -11.07 25.36 30.08
C ALA A 275 -12.48 25.45 29.45
N ASN A 276 -12.85 26.62 28.99
CA ASN A 276 -14.10 26.85 28.29
C ASN A 276 -13.87 26.68 26.79
N PHE A 277 -14.47 25.67 26.21
CA PHE A 277 -14.59 25.51 24.76
C PHE A 277 -16.07 25.35 24.42
N VAL A 278 -16.45 25.90 23.28
CA VAL A 278 -17.78 25.73 22.71
C VAL A 278 -17.68 24.68 21.62
N ARG A 279 -18.59 23.72 21.64
CA ARG A 279 -18.74 22.73 20.59
C ARG A 279 -20.01 23.02 19.80
N LEU A 280 -19.88 23.21 18.52
CA LEU A 280 -20.99 23.45 17.62
C LEU A 280 -21.06 22.28 16.65
N SER A 281 -22.26 21.70 16.47
CA SER A 281 -22.51 20.63 15.53
C SER A 281 -23.68 20.99 14.65
N GLY A 282 -23.53 20.83 13.34
CA GLY A 282 -24.58 21.19 12.39
C GLY A 282 -24.37 20.57 11.02
N THR A 283 -25.15 21.03 10.07
CA THR A 283 -25.06 20.62 8.67
C THR A 283 -24.77 21.83 7.78
N PHE A 284 -24.02 21.58 6.72
CA PHE A 284 -23.74 22.55 5.67
C PHE A 284 -24.68 22.28 4.48
N VAL A 285 -25.52 23.24 4.16
CA VAL A 285 -26.49 23.14 3.06
C VAL A 285 -26.60 24.51 2.38
N LYS A 286 -26.42 24.57 1.06
CA LYS A 286 -26.56 25.81 0.25
C LYS A 286 -25.78 26.99 0.84
N ASP A 287 -24.48 26.78 1.10
CA ASP A 287 -23.55 27.79 1.65
C ASP A 287 -23.90 28.32 3.04
N MET A 288 -24.75 27.63 3.77
CA MET A 288 -25.11 27.93 5.16
C MET A 288 -24.79 26.77 6.08
N MET A 289 -24.33 27.09 7.28
CA MET A 289 -24.18 26.14 8.37
C MET A 289 -25.31 26.33 9.37
N GLN A 290 -26.07 25.28 9.66
CA GLN A 290 -27.13 25.31 10.67
C GLN A 290 -26.91 24.18 11.65
N GLY A 291 -27.04 24.46 12.95
CA GLY A 291 -26.79 23.46 13.98
C GLY A 291 -27.16 23.92 15.38
N LYS A 292 -26.57 23.23 16.34
CA LYS A 292 -26.75 23.48 17.80
C LYS A 292 -25.38 23.72 18.44
N ALA A 293 -25.38 24.58 19.48
CA ALA A 293 -24.28 24.77 20.39
C ALA A 293 -24.33 23.77 21.55
#